data_6bc1b745380a33547e7113a3558b764e
#
_entry.id   6bc1b745380a33547e7113a3558b764e
#
_cell.length_a   1.000
_cell.length_b   1.000
_cell.length_c   1.000
_cell.angle_alpha   90.00
_cell.angle_beta   90.00
_cell.angle_gamma   90.00
#
_symmetry.space_group_name_H-M   'P 1'
#
loop_
_entity.id
_entity.type
_entity.pdbx_description
1 polymer ?
#
loop_
_entity_poly.entity_id
_entity_poly.type
_entity_poly.pdbx_seq_one_letter_code
_entity_poly.pdbx_strand_id
1 'polypeptide(L)'
;KLSMVSFMINRFKNIEIKKVLIILVIILFAFSALFSLSSNDKIAILEIEGVIKNPKQYLESMRDISEDDSIKGLIVRIDSPGGTVGSSQEIHESLIKLSNKMPTVASIVDIGASGGYLIACGTSHIFANSGSITGSIGVISQYYNFSKLIKFLKFDIETIKSGQMKDIGDSSKALTNEEKRLLNSLVKDIHNQFKLSVSKTRGLTDEEINEVSDGRIFSGNQALEMKLIDKIGGLEEAIIYIEGIIQLPNLDLEYFPKKEEKLLDGIIPAIDNSSLLNMLNKKLYYLYSPKF
;
A
#
# COMPACT_ATOMS: atom_id res chain seq x y z
N LYS A 1 3.99 -82.36 17.71
CA LYS A 1 4.12 -81.91 16.31
C LYS A 1 3.14 -80.78 15.92
N LEU A 2 1.93 -80.68 16.47
CA LEU A 2 0.95 -79.66 16.15
C LEU A 2 1.36 -78.24 16.74
N SER A 3 2.02 -78.18 17.88
CA SER A 3 2.42 -76.96 18.53
C SER A 3 3.53 -76.19 17.77
N MET A 4 4.38 -76.92 17.07
CA MET A 4 5.51 -76.34 16.32
C MET A 4 5.07 -75.72 15.02
N VAL A 5 4.06 -76.31 14.36
CA VAL A 5 3.44 -75.80 13.15
C VAL A 5 2.64 -74.49 13.41
N SER A 6 1.89 -74.47 14.53
CA SER A 6 1.15 -73.28 14.98
C SER A 6 2.11 -72.11 15.32
N PHE A 7 3.24 -72.39 15.95
CA PHE A 7 4.26 -71.37 16.25
C PHE A 7 4.92 -70.81 14.99
N MET A 8 5.21 -71.65 14.01
CA MET A 8 5.75 -71.20 12.72
C MET A 8 4.76 -70.33 11.92
N ILE A 9 3.49 -70.75 11.87
CA ILE A 9 2.45 -69.99 11.16
C ILE A 9 2.24 -68.60 11.80
N ASN A 10 2.21 -68.51 13.13
CA ASN A 10 2.13 -67.19 13.81
C ASN A 10 3.39 -66.34 13.60
N ARG A 11 4.57 -66.90 13.50
CA ARG A 11 5.81 -66.19 13.21
C ARG A 11 5.84 -65.68 11.78
N PHE A 12 5.37 -66.43 10.79
CA PHE A 12 5.20 -66.00 9.41
C PHE A 12 4.13 -64.91 9.27
N LYS A 13 2.96 -65.04 9.89
CA LYS A 13 1.94 -64.00 9.94
C LYS A 13 2.43 -62.69 10.53
N ASN A 14 3.20 -62.75 11.64
CA ASN A 14 3.76 -61.55 12.25
C ASN A 14 4.84 -60.87 11.38
N ILE A 15 5.59 -61.63 10.59
CA ILE A 15 6.59 -61.07 9.65
C ILE A 15 5.89 -60.38 8.48
N GLU A 16 4.84 -61.00 7.95
CA GLU A 16 4.07 -60.38 6.87
C GLU A 16 3.32 -59.12 7.32
N ILE A 17 2.70 -59.14 8.50
CA ILE A 17 2.06 -57.95 9.09
C ILE A 17 3.07 -56.83 9.33
N LYS A 18 4.27 -57.12 9.79
CA LYS A 18 5.32 -56.11 9.97
C LYS A 18 5.79 -55.52 8.65
N LYS A 19 5.93 -56.35 7.59
CA LYS A 19 6.30 -55.85 6.26
C LYS A 19 5.21 -54.93 5.71
N VAL A 20 3.94 -55.33 5.83
CA VAL A 20 2.79 -54.51 5.39
C VAL A 20 2.77 -53.17 6.18
N LEU A 21 2.99 -53.18 7.49
CA LEU A 21 3.07 -51.95 8.31
C LEU A 21 4.23 -51.04 7.88
N ILE A 22 5.42 -51.60 7.59
CA ILE A 22 6.58 -50.83 7.12
C ILE A 22 6.26 -50.22 5.74
N ILE A 23 5.66 -50.94 4.83
CA ILE A 23 5.25 -50.45 3.50
C ILE A 23 4.21 -49.32 3.67
N LEU A 24 3.25 -49.46 4.58
CA LEU A 24 2.22 -48.45 4.85
C LEU A 24 2.82 -47.17 5.46
N VAL A 25 3.79 -47.31 6.33
CA VAL A 25 4.55 -46.15 6.89
C VAL A 25 5.38 -45.45 5.80
N ILE A 26 6.01 -46.21 4.90
CA ILE A 26 6.78 -45.65 3.77
C ILE A 26 5.84 -44.92 2.79
N ILE A 27 4.66 -45.48 2.50
CA ILE A 27 3.65 -44.87 1.66
C ILE A 27 3.10 -43.59 2.31
N LEU A 28 2.79 -43.61 3.62
CA LEU A 28 2.38 -42.43 4.38
C LEU A 28 3.44 -41.33 4.40
N PHE A 29 4.70 -41.75 4.58
CA PHE A 29 5.82 -40.82 4.56
C PHE A 29 6.07 -40.23 3.14
N ALA A 30 5.98 -41.07 2.10
CA ALA A 30 6.06 -40.63 0.71
C ALA A 30 4.88 -39.70 0.32
N PHE A 31 3.68 -40.02 0.80
CA PHE A 31 2.49 -39.18 0.60
C PHE A 31 2.59 -37.85 1.34
N SER A 32 3.08 -37.87 2.60
CA SER A 32 3.37 -36.67 3.36
C SER A 32 4.46 -35.83 2.71
N ALA A 33 5.52 -36.43 2.18
CA ALA A 33 6.56 -35.74 1.44
C ALA A 33 6.08 -35.14 0.12
N LEU A 34 5.22 -35.88 -0.63
CA LEU A 34 4.57 -35.36 -1.85
C LEU A 34 3.59 -34.22 -1.55
N PHE A 35 2.86 -34.29 -0.44
CA PHE A 35 1.94 -33.23 0.01
C PHE A 35 2.71 -32.00 0.51
N SER A 36 3.89 -32.20 1.12
CA SER A 36 4.80 -31.12 1.53
C SER A 36 5.53 -30.45 0.37
N LEU A 37 5.58 -31.10 -0.82
CA LEU A 37 6.15 -30.56 -2.05
C LEU A 37 5.17 -29.72 -2.86
N SER A 38 3.88 -29.77 -2.53
CA SER A 38 2.87 -28.82 -3.04
C SER A 38 2.86 -27.62 -2.09
N SER A 39 3.88 -26.77 -2.14
CA SER A 39 3.82 -25.50 -1.42
C SER A 39 2.75 -24.65 -2.10
N ASN A 40 1.72 -24.28 -1.35
CA ASN A 40 0.77 -23.25 -1.76
C ASN A 40 1.38 -21.86 -1.61
N ASP A 41 2.67 -21.72 -1.97
CA ASP A 41 3.37 -20.45 -1.86
C ASP A 41 2.78 -19.43 -2.83
N LYS A 42 2.63 -18.20 -2.36
CA LYS A 42 1.88 -17.16 -3.05
C LYS A 42 2.66 -15.84 -3.06
N ILE A 43 2.29 -14.99 -4.00
CA ILE A 43 2.59 -13.55 -3.98
C ILE A 43 1.30 -12.82 -3.63
N ALA A 44 1.36 -11.97 -2.59
CA ALA A 44 0.27 -11.06 -2.28
C ALA A 44 0.30 -9.84 -3.22
N ILE A 45 -0.87 -9.42 -3.70
CA ILE A 45 -1.04 -8.17 -4.44
C ILE A 45 -1.91 -7.24 -3.61
N LEU A 46 -1.32 -6.19 -3.05
CA LEU A 46 -2.03 -5.15 -2.33
C LEU A 46 -2.41 -4.02 -3.29
N GLU A 47 -3.69 -3.89 -3.60
CA GLU A 47 -4.22 -2.85 -4.49
C GLU A 47 -4.47 -1.56 -3.73
N ILE A 48 -3.86 -0.45 -4.18
CA ILE A 48 -4.07 0.90 -3.64
C ILE A 48 -4.60 1.79 -4.75
N GLU A 49 -5.91 2.00 -4.75
CA GLU A 49 -6.62 2.71 -5.80
C GLU A 49 -7.27 4.00 -5.29
N GLY A 50 -7.32 5.00 -6.17
CA GLY A 50 -7.98 6.28 -5.93
C GLY A 50 -7.36 7.10 -4.79
N VAL A 51 -8.15 7.98 -4.17
CA VAL A 51 -7.65 8.91 -3.14
C VAL A 51 -7.52 8.22 -1.79
N ILE A 52 -6.32 8.24 -1.22
CA ILE A 52 -5.99 7.64 0.08
C ILE A 52 -6.55 8.52 1.21
N LYS A 53 -7.66 8.08 1.81
CA LYS A 53 -8.34 8.81 2.89
C LYS A 53 -8.24 8.13 4.26
N ASN A 54 -8.16 6.81 4.27
CA ASN A 54 -8.14 5.98 5.48
C ASN A 54 -7.15 4.82 5.31
N PRO A 55 -6.19 4.65 6.19
CA PRO A 55 -5.18 3.60 6.07
C PRO A 55 -5.68 2.22 6.52
N LYS A 56 -6.80 2.13 7.26
CA LYS A 56 -7.22 0.96 8.01
C LYS A 56 -7.21 -0.33 7.20
N GLN A 57 -7.90 -0.36 6.05
CA GLN A 57 -7.98 -1.55 5.20
C GLN A 57 -6.61 -2.04 4.70
N TYR A 58 -5.71 -1.11 4.40
CA TYR A 58 -4.35 -1.45 3.93
C TYR A 58 -3.48 -2.00 5.06
N LEU A 59 -3.60 -1.43 6.27
CA LEU A 59 -2.88 -1.90 7.45
C LEU A 59 -3.35 -3.28 7.91
N GLU A 60 -4.65 -3.54 7.88
CA GLU A 60 -5.24 -4.86 8.14
C GLU A 60 -4.74 -5.88 7.12
N SER A 61 -4.79 -5.56 5.82
CA SER A 61 -4.26 -6.42 4.76
C SER A 61 -2.77 -6.72 4.94
N MET A 62 -1.95 -5.71 5.25
CA MET A 62 -0.51 -5.93 5.49
C MET A 62 -0.23 -6.78 6.72
N ARG A 63 -1.07 -6.71 7.75
CA ARG A 63 -0.99 -7.61 8.89
C ARG A 63 -1.31 -9.04 8.49
N ASP A 64 -2.43 -9.26 7.81
CA ASP A 64 -2.84 -10.58 7.32
C ASP A 64 -1.76 -11.20 6.42
N ILE A 65 -1.20 -10.41 5.49
CA ILE A 65 -0.07 -10.80 4.64
C ILE A 65 1.16 -11.18 5.48
N SER A 66 1.45 -10.42 6.53
CA SER A 66 2.63 -10.66 7.37
C SER A 66 2.49 -11.88 8.30
N GLU A 67 1.27 -12.35 8.54
CA GLU A 67 0.94 -13.49 9.40
C GLU A 67 0.73 -14.79 8.60
N ASP A 68 0.60 -14.71 7.27
CA ASP A 68 0.43 -15.88 6.39
C ASP A 68 1.77 -16.39 5.86
N ASP A 69 2.24 -17.50 6.43
CA ASP A 69 3.51 -18.13 6.04
C ASP A 69 3.53 -18.64 4.58
N SER A 70 2.38 -18.76 3.91
CA SER A 70 2.32 -19.11 2.50
C SER A 70 2.67 -17.95 1.58
N ILE A 71 2.58 -16.70 2.06
CA ILE A 71 2.91 -15.51 1.28
C ILE A 71 4.42 -15.27 1.34
N LYS A 72 5.08 -15.34 0.19
CA LYS A 72 6.54 -15.22 0.05
C LYS A 72 7.00 -13.86 -0.43
N GLY A 73 6.13 -13.07 -1.01
CA GLY A 73 6.42 -11.74 -1.51
C GLY A 73 5.18 -10.88 -1.63
N LEU A 74 5.38 -9.57 -1.70
CA LEU A 74 4.30 -8.59 -1.81
C LEU A 74 4.53 -7.67 -3.01
N ILE A 75 3.51 -7.53 -3.86
CA ILE A 75 3.42 -6.48 -4.86
C ILE A 75 2.40 -5.45 -4.39
N VAL A 76 2.82 -4.20 -4.26
CA VAL A 76 1.92 -3.08 -4.00
C VAL A 76 1.52 -2.48 -5.35
N ARG A 77 0.31 -2.78 -5.80
CA ARG A 77 -0.24 -2.28 -7.05
C ARG A 77 -0.86 -0.92 -6.83
N ILE A 78 -0.31 0.13 -7.46
CA ILE A 78 -0.68 1.52 -7.15
C ILE A 78 -1.30 2.19 -8.38
N ASP A 79 -2.55 2.66 -8.21
CA ASP A 79 -3.23 3.58 -9.12
C ASP A 79 -3.89 4.70 -8.31
N SER A 80 -3.07 5.62 -7.81
CA SER A 80 -3.48 6.61 -6.82
C SER A 80 -2.80 7.97 -7.04
N PRO A 81 -3.57 9.08 -7.03
CA PRO A 81 -3.02 10.43 -7.03
C PRO A 81 -2.48 10.86 -5.65
N GLY A 82 -2.51 9.98 -4.67
CA GLY A 82 -2.19 10.25 -3.28
C GLY A 82 -3.40 10.49 -2.39
N GLY A 83 -3.22 11.20 -1.28
CA GLY A 83 -4.30 11.39 -0.31
C GLY A 83 -3.89 12.17 0.92
N THR A 84 -4.50 11.86 2.08
CA THR A 84 -4.17 12.51 3.34
C THR A 84 -2.77 12.13 3.82
N VAL A 85 -2.06 13.11 4.37
CA VAL A 85 -0.67 12.98 4.80
C VAL A 85 -0.50 11.81 5.78
N GLY A 86 -1.21 11.84 6.89
CA GLY A 86 -1.07 10.81 7.94
C GLY A 86 -1.35 9.40 7.45
N SER A 87 -2.41 9.22 6.62
CA SER A 87 -2.72 7.90 6.05
C SER A 87 -1.61 7.38 5.14
N SER A 88 -1.05 8.26 4.29
CA SER A 88 0.04 7.87 3.38
C SER A 88 1.32 7.54 4.14
N GLN A 89 1.64 8.30 5.19
CA GLN A 89 2.80 8.03 6.06
C GLN A 89 2.65 6.70 6.82
N GLU A 90 1.49 6.42 7.39
CA GLU A 90 1.23 5.20 8.15
C GLU A 90 1.35 3.94 7.27
N ILE A 91 0.83 3.99 6.04
CA ILE A 91 0.97 2.91 5.05
C ILE A 91 2.44 2.75 4.65
N HIS A 92 3.13 3.85 4.33
CA HIS A 92 4.55 3.86 3.98
C HIS A 92 5.43 3.22 5.06
N GLU A 93 5.26 3.62 6.32
CA GLU A 93 6.04 3.07 7.44
C GLU A 93 5.76 1.57 7.67
N SER A 94 4.52 1.15 7.47
CA SER A 94 4.14 -0.25 7.58
C SER A 94 4.75 -1.09 6.47
N LEU A 95 4.82 -0.56 5.24
CA LEU A 95 5.50 -1.20 4.12
C LEU A 95 7.01 -1.33 4.37
N ILE A 96 7.67 -0.30 4.89
CA ILE A 96 9.10 -0.38 5.27
C ILE A 96 9.32 -1.54 6.27
N LYS A 97 8.47 -1.69 7.27
CA LYS A 97 8.57 -2.80 8.23
C LYS A 97 8.38 -4.15 7.56
N LEU A 98 7.46 -4.24 6.61
CA LEU A 98 7.16 -5.48 5.88
C LEU A 98 8.27 -5.82 4.89
N SER A 99 8.87 -4.82 4.22
CA SER A 99 9.98 -5.00 3.28
C SER A 99 11.27 -5.53 3.94
N ASN A 100 11.39 -5.37 5.27
CA ASN A 100 12.48 -5.98 6.04
C ASN A 100 12.22 -7.47 6.36
N LYS A 101 11.00 -7.98 6.13
CA LYS A 101 10.62 -9.38 6.42
C LYS A 101 10.52 -10.22 5.16
N MET A 102 10.02 -9.63 4.06
CA MET A 102 9.82 -10.32 2.78
C MET A 102 10.09 -9.38 1.61
N PRO A 103 10.41 -9.88 0.41
CA PRO A 103 10.52 -9.09 -0.79
C PRO A 103 9.24 -8.30 -1.07
N THR A 104 9.36 -6.98 -1.21
CA THR A 104 8.24 -6.08 -1.52
C THR A 104 8.58 -5.23 -2.74
N VAL A 105 7.63 -5.09 -3.66
CA VAL A 105 7.80 -4.33 -4.90
C VAL A 105 6.58 -3.45 -5.12
N ALA A 106 6.78 -2.21 -5.54
CA ALA A 106 5.69 -1.39 -6.06
C ALA A 106 5.56 -1.55 -7.58
N SER A 107 4.32 -1.59 -8.07
CA SER A 107 3.98 -1.57 -9.49
C SER A 107 2.96 -0.46 -9.73
N ILE A 108 3.41 0.65 -10.33
CA ILE A 108 2.56 1.82 -10.63
C ILE A 108 1.83 1.57 -11.95
N VAL A 109 0.50 1.72 -11.93
CA VAL A 109 -0.38 1.55 -13.09
C VAL A 109 -0.37 2.84 -13.92
N ASP A 110 -1.40 3.65 -13.82
CA ASP A 110 -1.51 4.93 -14.53
C ASP A 110 -0.93 6.07 -13.69
N ILE A 111 -1.28 6.11 -12.39
CA ILE A 111 -0.84 7.15 -11.46
C ILE A 111 -0.30 6.53 -10.17
N GLY A 112 0.90 6.95 -9.78
CA GLY A 112 1.47 6.68 -8.46
C GLY A 112 2.14 7.95 -7.97
N ALA A 113 1.34 8.97 -7.62
CA ALA A 113 1.84 10.32 -7.38
C ALA A 113 1.61 10.77 -5.93
N SER A 114 2.44 11.69 -5.48
CA SER A 114 2.34 12.34 -4.16
C SER A 114 2.26 11.29 -3.02
N GLY A 115 1.18 11.19 -2.25
CA GLY A 115 1.03 10.14 -1.23
C GLY A 115 1.13 8.71 -1.79
N GLY A 116 0.70 8.48 -3.04
CA GLY A 116 0.87 7.20 -3.74
C GLY A 116 2.34 6.89 -4.02
N TYR A 117 3.12 7.91 -4.41
CA TYR A 117 4.56 7.77 -4.58
C TYR A 117 5.29 7.55 -3.24
N LEU A 118 4.89 8.26 -2.18
CA LEU A 118 5.43 8.02 -0.84
C LEU A 118 5.24 6.55 -0.43
N ILE A 119 4.07 5.98 -0.70
CA ILE A 119 3.78 4.57 -0.41
C ILE A 119 4.68 3.65 -1.25
N ALA A 120 4.83 3.93 -2.55
CA ALA A 120 5.76 3.17 -3.40
C ALA A 120 7.18 3.16 -2.83
N CYS A 121 7.65 4.28 -2.29
CA CYS A 121 8.95 4.39 -1.61
C CYS A 121 9.07 3.52 -0.33
N GLY A 122 7.97 2.95 0.18
CA GLY A 122 8.00 1.97 1.28
C GLY A 122 8.40 0.56 0.85
N THR A 123 8.51 0.30 -0.45
CA THR A 123 8.94 -0.99 -1.02
C THR A 123 10.43 -0.99 -1.38
N SER A 124 10.99 -2.17 -1.62
CA SER A 124 12.41 -2.32 -1.98
C SER A 124 12.71 -2.02 -3.45
N HIS A 125 11.70 -2.06 -4.34
CA HIS A 125 11.86 -1.83 -5.78
C HIS A 125 10.58 -1.25 -6.37
N ILE A 126 10.69 -0.31 -7.29
CA ILE A 126 9.55 0.39 -7.89
C ILE A 126 9.57 0.21 -9.40
N PHE A 127 8.50 -0.40 -9.92
CA PHE A 127 8.19 -0.46 -11.34
C PHE A 127 7.14 0.58 -11.70
N ALA A 128 7.26 1.17 -12.88
CA ALA A 128 6.22 1.97 -13.51
C ALA A 128 6.24 1.75 -15.02
N ASN A 129 5.08 1.84 -15.69
CA ASN A 129 5.06 1.87 -17.14
C ASN A 129 5.69 3.17 -17.64
N SER A 130 6.21 3.20 -18.86
CA SER A 130 6.85 4.38 -19.44
C SER A 130 5.96 5.64 -19.44
N GLY A 131 4.65 5.44 -19.59
CA GLY A 131 3.64 6.50 -19.59
C GLY A 131 2.96 6.77 -18.24
N SER A 132 3.25 6.00 -17.19
CA SER A 132 2.71 6.24 -15.85
C SER A 132 3.11 7.61 -15.32
N ILE A 133 2.24 8.24 -14.54
CA ILE A 133 2.50 9.52 -13.89
C ILE A 133 2.93 9.27 -12.44
N THR A 134 4.08 9.82 -12.05
CA THR A 134 4.60 9.66 -10.68
C THR A 134 5.25 10.95 -10.16
N GLY A 135 5.93 10.88 -9.00
CA GLY A 135 6.53 12.05 -8.35
C GLY A 135 5.50 12.89 -7.61
N SER A 136 5.29 14.16 -7.99
CA SER A 136 4.45 15.12 -7.25
C SER A 136 4.83 15.18 -5.76
N ILE A 137 6.15 15.26 -5.50
CA ILE A 137 6.69 15.34 -4.13
C ILE A 137 6.43 16.73 -3.59
N GLY A 138 5.29 16.88 -2.92
CA GLY A 138 4.82 18.17 -2.42
C GLY A 138 3.63 18.03 -1.50
N VAL A 139 3.26 19.15 -0.86
CA VAL A 139 2.14 19.24 0.09
C VAL A 139 1.28 20.44 -0.28
N ILE A 140 -0.02 20.23 -0.37
CA ILE A 140 -0.98 21.29 -0.58
C ILE A 140 -1.96 21.39 0.57
N SER A 141 -2.38 22.62 0.88
CA SER A 141 -3.50 22.91 1.77
C SER A 141 -4.32 24.04 1.17
N GLN A 142 -5.60 23.82 0.93
CA GLN A 142 -6.49 24.78 0.29
C GLN A 142 -7.52 25.32 1.26
N TYR A 143 -7.71 26.63 1.26
CA TYR A 143 -8.66 27.33 2.11
C TYR A 143 -9.55 28.22 1.22
N TYR A 144 -10.86 27.91 1.23
CA TYR A 144 -11.84 28.71 0.52
C TYR A 144 -12.24 29.92 1.36
N ASN A 145 -12.39 31.08 0.72
CA ASN A 145 -12.82 32.30 1.38
C ASN A 145 -14.18 32.76 0.80
N PHE A 146 -15.23 32.59 1.57
CA PHE A 146 -16.60 32.97 1.20
C PHE A 146 -17.04 34.29 1.83
N SER A 147 -16.16 35.07 2.45
CA SER A 147 -16.51 36.30 3.16
C SER A 147 -17.30 37.30 2.30
N LYS A 148 -16.97 37.42 1.01
CA LYS A 148 -17.69 38.30 0.08
C LYS A 148 -19.10 37.79 -0.21
N LEU A 149 -19.28 36.48 -0.36
CA LEU A 149 -20.60 35.85 -0.59
C LEU A 149 -21.48 35.98 0.65
N ILE A 150 -20.94 35.74 1.84
CA ILE A 150 -21.62 35.87 3.12
C ILE A 150 -22.13 37.30 3.31
N LYS A 151 -21.30 38.31 3.05
CA LYS A 151 -21.69 39.73 3.09
C LYS A 151 -22.76 40.09 2.06
N PHE A 152 -22.66 39.54 0.85
CA PHE A 152 -23.67 39.75 -0.21
C PHE A 152 -25.04 39.19 0.22
N LEU A 153 -25.05 38.03 0.88
CA LEU A 153 -26.26 37.40 1.38
C LEU A 153 -26.77 38.02 2.68
N LYS A 154 -26.07 39.05 3.21
CA LYS A 154 -26.42 39.74 4.47
C LYS A 154 -26.49 38.81 5.69
N PHE A 155 -25.66 37.76 5.70
CA PHE A 155 -25.48 36.94 6.90
C PHE A 155 -24.39 37.55 7.79
N ASP A 156 -24.68 37.56 9.09
CA ASP A 156 -23.70 37.90 10.14
C ASP A 156 -23.25 36.62 10.82
N ILE A 157 -21.94 36.47 10.97
CA ILE A 157 -21.34 35.33 11.67
C ILE A 157 -20.57 35.88 12.85
N GLU A 158 -21.00 35.52 14.05
CA GLU A 158 -20.31 35.83 15.28
C GLU A 158 -19.52 34.61 15.76
N THR A 159 -18.21 34.73 15.96
CA THR A 159 -17.35 33.66 16.41
C THR A 159 -16.77 33.97 17.78
N ILE A 160 -17.15 33.20 18.78
CA ILE A 160 -16.57 33.22 20.12
C ILE A 160 -15.50 32.14 20.19
N LYS A 161 -14.26 32.51 20.50
CA LYS A 161 -13.12 31.60 20.49
C LYS A 161 -12.21 31.79 21.69
N SER A 162 -11.63 30.71 22.19
CA SER A 162 -10.71 30.70 23.33
C SER A 162 -9.28 31.13 23.00
N GLY A 163 -8.92 31.25 21.72
CA GLY A 163 -7.60 31.66 21.27
C GLY A 163 -7.62 32.15 19.84
N GLN A 164 -6.69 33.03 19.49
CA GLN A 164 -6.66 33.73 18.19
C GLN A 164 -6.60 32.77 16.98
N MET A 165 -5.87 31.66 17.11
CA MET A 165 -5.67 30.69 16.01
C MET A 165 -6.74 29.60 15.96
N LYS A 166 -7.75 29.61 16.86
CA LYS A 166 -8.75 28.53 16.95
C LYS A 166 -9.65 28.44 15.71
N ASP A 167 -9.84 29.54 15.00
CA ASP A 167 -10.61 29.67 13.78
C ASP A 167 -9.74 29.81 12.52
N ILE A 168 -8.49 29.34 12.60
CA ILE A 168 -7.58 29.35 11.44
C ILE A 168 -8.19 28.59 10.27
N GLY A 169 -8.17 29.21 9.09
CA GLY A 169 -8.76 28.65 7.89
C GLY A 169 -10.30 28.62 7.88
N ASP A 170 -10.99 29.37 8.74
CA ASP A 170 -12.43 29.58 8.64
C ASP A 170 -12.76 30.27 7.31
N SER A 171 -13.70 29.69 6.57
CA SER A 171 -14.10 30.13 5.24
C SER A 171 -14.94 31.44 5.25
N SER A 172 -15.45 31.87 6.40
CA SER A 172 -16.17 33.13 6.55
C SER A 172 -15.29 34.37 6.51
N LYS A 173 -13.98 34.20 6.63
CA LYS A 173 -13.00 35.30 6.65
C LYS A 173 -11.77 35.03 5.77
N ALA A 174 -11.04 36.06 5.40
CA ALA A 174 -9.74 35.92 4.79
C ALA A 174 -8.69 35.51 5.85
N LEU A 175 -7.73 34.69 5.44
CA LEU A 175 -6.57 34.38 6.28
C LEU A 175 -5.76 35.64 6.57
N THR A 176 -5.43 35.85 7.83
CA THR A 176 -4.48 36.90 8.26
C THR A 176 -3.06 36.56 7.84
N ASN A 177 -2.16 37.52 7.88
CA ASN A 177 -0.73 37.30 7.60
C ASN A 177 -0.09 36.33 8.60
N GLU A 178 -0.53 36.35 9.85
CA GLU A 178 -0.04 35.45 10.90
C GLU A 178 -0.51 34.02 10.67
N GLU A 179 -1.79 33.82 10.35
CA GLU A 179 -2.36 32.51 9.98
C GLU A 179 -1.64 31.94 8.74
N LYS A 180 -1.38 32.76 7.71
CA LYS A 180 -0.61 32.34 6.53
C LYS A 180 0.81 31.91 6.88
N ARG A 181 1.51 32.63 7.76
CA ARG A 181 2.86 32.23 8.21
C ARG A 181 2.84 30.89 8.92
N LEU A 182 1.89 30.68 9.84
CA LEU A 182 1.75 29.44 10.57
C LEU A 182 1.46 28.26 9.61
N LEU A 183 0.51 28.43 8.70
CA LEU A 183 0.15 27.39 7.72
C LEU A 183 1.30 27.08 6.76
N ASN A 184 2.03 28.10 6.30
CA ASN A 184 3.22 27.89 5.46
C ASN A 184 4.34 27.13 6.22
N SER A 185 4.53 27.43 7.51
CA SER A 185 5.49 26.68 8.33
C SER A 185 5.10 25.20 8.44
N LEU A 186 3.82 24.91 8.69
CA LEU A 186 3.30 23.56 8.76
C LEU A 186 3.47 22.80 7.43
N VAL A 187 3.12 23.43 6.31
CA VAL A 187 3.27 22.84 4.97
C VAL A 187 4.75 22.55 4.67
N LYS A 188 5.66 23.46 5.02
CA LYS A 188 7.11 23.25 4.84
C LYS A 188 7.64 22.11 5.69
N ASP A 189 7.20 22.00 6.95
CA ASP A 189 7.63 20.93 7.83
C ASP A 189 7.21 19.54 7.25
N ILE A 190 5.95 19.40 6.87
CA ILE A 190 5.44 18.17 6.28
C ILE A 190 6.12 17.86 4.94
N HIS A 191 6.39 18.87 4.11
CA HIS A 191 7.13 18.71 2.87
C HIS A 191 8.56 18.21 3.11
N ASN A 192 9.24 18.73 4.12
CA ASN A 192 10.57 18.26 4.50
C ASN A 192 10.54 16.80 4.97
N GLN A 193 9.51 16.37 5.71
CA GLN A 193 9.33 14.97 6.09
C GLN A 193 9.19 14.08 4.86
N PHE A 194 8.39 14.50 3.85
CA PHE A 194 8.26 13.76 2.59
C PHE A 194 9.60 13.66 1.86
N LYS A 195 10.32 14.76 1.70
CA LYS A 195 11.66 14.79 1.08
C LYS A 195 12.63 13.82 1.75
N LEU A 196 12.67 13.85 3.09
CA LEU A 196 13.54 12.96 3.87
C LEU A 196 13.19 11.49 3.66
N SER A 197 11.90 11.14 3.62
CA SER A 197 11.45 9.77 3.36
C SER A 197 11.90 9.30 1.97
N VAL A 198 11.69 10.12 0.94
CA VAL A 198 12.10 9.80 -0.43
C VAL A 198 13.62 9.72 -0.56
N SER A 199 14.36 10.73 -0.06
CA SER A 199 15.82 10.74 -0.11
C SER A 199 16.41 9.49 0.53
N LYS A 200 15.91 9.10 1.71
CA LYS A 200 16.38 7.92 2.44
C LYS A 200 16.10 6.61 1.69
N THR A 201 14.91 6.46 1.13
CA THR A 201 14.50 5.19 0.48
C THR A 201 15.04 5.07 -0.94
N ARG A 202 15.24 6.19 -1.64
CA ARG A 202 15.77 6.24 -3.01
C ARG A 202 17.28 6.47 -3.07
N GLY A 203 17.93 6.74 -1.94
CA GLY A 203 19.37 7.03 -1.90
C GLY A 203 19.76 8.32 -2.62
N LEU A 204 18.87 9.33 -2.65
CA LEU A 204 19.10 10.61 -3.33
C LEU A 204 19.91 11.55 -2.45
N THR A 205 20.83 12.30 -3.06
CA THR A 205 21.54 13.42 -2.40
C THR A 205 20.60 14.59 -2.13
N ASP A 206 21.05 15.56 -1.33
CA ASP A 206 20.29 16.77 -1.05
C ASP A 206 20.01 17.60 -2.32
N GLU A 207 20.93 17.61 -3.27
CA GLU A 207 20.77 18.27 -4.55
C GLU A 207 19.73 17.54 -5.42
N GLU A 208 19.85 16.22 -5.56
CA GLU A 208 18.91 15.41 -6.34
C GLU A 208 17.48 15.49 -5.81
N ILE A 209 17.28 15.38 -4.49
CA ILE A 209 15.92 15.48 -3.93
C ILE A 209 15.34 16.89 -4.08
N ASN A 210 16.16 17.94 -3.98
CA ASN A 210 15.69 19.32 -4.18
C ASN A 210 15.22 19.57 -5.61
N GLU A 211 15.86 18.96 -6.61
CA GLU A 211 15.50 19.10 -8.02
C GLU A 211 14.12 18.49 -8.33
N VAL A 212 13.75 17.37 -7.68
CA VAL A 212 12.53 16.62 -7.98
C VAL A 212 11.37 16.87 -7.03
N SER A 213 11.55 17.73 -6.00
CA SER A 213 10.59 17.90 -4.91
C SER A 213 9.88 19.26 -4.89
N ASP A 214 9.70 19.90 -6.03
CA ASP A 214 8.90 21.13 -6.14
C ASP A 214 7.40 20.88 -6.40
N GLY A 215 6.97 19.62 -6.36
CA GLY A 215 5.60 19.22 -6.63
C GLY A 215 5.32 18.83 -8.08
N ARG A 216 6.32 18.88 -8.95
CA ARG A 216 6.17 18.46 -10.36
C ARG A 216 5.94 16.96 -10.50
N ILE A 217 5.29 16.58 -11.59
CA ILE A 217 5.09 15.18 -11.97
C ILE A 217 6.11 14.75 -13.03
N PHE A 218 6.30 13.45 -13.13
CA PHE A 218 7.19 12.81 -14.10
C PHE A 218 6.47 11.68 -14.81
N SER A 219 6.79 11.44 -16.08
CA SER A 219 6.49 10.16 -16.72
C SER A 219 7.37 9.06 -16.14
N GLY A 220 7.01 7.78 -16.35
CA GLY A 220 7.85 6.68 -15.91
C GLY A 220 9.28 6.78 -16.44
N ASN A 221 9.47 7.15 -17.71
CA ASN A 221 10.81 7.33 -18.28
C ASN A 221 11.61 8.43 -17.56
N GLN A 222 10.99 9.59 -17.34
CA GLN A 222 11.64 10.68 -16.59
C GLN A 222 11.93 10.29 -15.15
N ALA A 223 11.03 9.56 -14.52
CA ALA A 223 11.20 9.08 -13.15
C ALA A 223 12.38 8.09 -13.03
N LEU A 224 12.59 7.27 -14.05
CA LEU A 224 13.75 6.37 -14.11
C LEU A 224 15.05 7.17 -14.21
N GLU A 225 15.13 8.17 -15.08
CA GLU A 225 16.29 9.06 -15.23
C GLU A 225 16.62 9.80 -13.93
N MET A 226 15.56 10.22 -13.19
CA MET A 226 15.69 10.91 -11.90
C MET A 226 15.83 9.96 -10.70
N LYS A 227 16.02 8.66 -10.92
CA LYS A 227 16.15 7.62 -9.88
C LYS A 227 14.93 7.51 -8.94
N LEU A 228 13.80 8.04 -9.36
CA LEU A 228 12.56 7.95 -8.59
C LEU A 228 11.91 6.57 -8.66
N ILE A 229 12.19 5.82 -9.73
CA ILE A 229 11.83 4.40 -9.89
C ILE A 229 13.05 3.59 -10.28
N ASP A 230 12.94 2.26 -10.21
CA ASP A 230 14.06 1.36 -10.46
C ASP A 230 14.02 0.78 -11.87
N LYS A 231 12.81 0.56 -12.42
CA LYS A 231 12.67 -0.09 -13.72
C LYS A 231 11.35 0.25 -14.41
N ILE A 232 11.40 0.31 -15.75
CA ILE A 232 10.19 0.36 -16.55
C ILE A 232 9.60 -1.04 -16.63
N GLY A 233 8.29 -1.17 -16.34
CA GLY A 233 7.55 -2.42 -16.37
C GLY A 233 6.22 -2.32 -15.63
N GLY A 234 5.38 -3.33 -15.81
CA GLY A 234 4.06 -3.44 -15.19
C GLY A 234 4.00 -4.50 -14.08
N LEU A 235 2.83 -5.13 -13.96
CA LEU A 235 2.60 -6.17 -12.97
C LEU A 235 3.39 -7.45 -13.27
N GLU A 236 3.48 -7.82 -14.55
CA GLU A 236 4.16 -9.05 -14.97
C GLU A 236 5.66 -8.99 -14.65
N GLU A 237 6.31 -7.85 -14.95
CA GLU A 237 7.73 -7.65 -14.63
C GLU A 237 7.96 -7.62 -13.10
N ALA A 238 7.02 -7.12 -12.34
CA ALA A 238 7.09 -7.14 -10.87
C ALA A 238 6.95 -8.58 -10.32
N ILE A 239 6.08 -9.41 -10.89
CA ILE A 239 5.93 -10.83 -10.52
C ILE A 239 7.23 -11.58 -10.83
N ILE A 240 7.71 -11.50 -12.07
CA ILE A 240 8.96 -12.16 -12.50
C ILE A 240 10.14 -11.73 -11.61
N TYR A 241 10.19 -10.46 -11.23
CA TYR A 241 11.23 -9.94 -10.35
C TYR A 241 11.19 -10.55 -8.95
N ILE A 242 10.00 -10.64 -8.34
CA ILE A 242 9.81 -11.26 -7.01
C ILE A 242 10.13 -12.76 -7.09
N GLU A 243 9.59 -13.48 -8.07
CA GLU A 243 9.87 -14.90 -8.28
C GLU A 243 11.38 -15.17 -8.44
N GLY A 244 12.09 -14.27 -9.14
CA GLY A 244 13.54 -14.33 -9.28
C GLY A 244 14.30 -14.15 -7.96
N ILE A 245 13.83 -13.26 -7.08
CA ILE A 245 14.43 -13.06 -5.74
C ILE A 245 14.17 -14.27 -4.84
N ILE A 246 12.94 -14.80 -4.85
CA ILE A 246 12.52 -15.91 -4.00
C ILE A 246 13.04 -17.26 -4.54
N GLN A 247 13.39 -17.32 -5.82
CA GLN A 247 13.79 -18.52 -6.56
C GLN A 247 12.67 -19.59 -6.63
N LEU A 248 11.41 -19.14 -6.64
CA LEU A 248 10.22 -19.98 -6.79
C LEU A 248 9.39 -19.44 -7.95
N PRO A 249 9.31 -20.16 -9.08
CA PRO A 249 8.52 -19.72 -10.23
C PRO A 249 7.05 -20.17 -10.14
N ASN A 250 6.18 -19.46 -10.86
CA ASN A 250 4.76 -19.76 -11.03
C ASN A 250 3.99 -19.80 -9.71
N LEU A 251 4.20 -18.80 -8.87
CA LEU A 251 3.48 -18.63 -7.61
C LEU A 251 2.03 -18.17 -7.87
N ASP A 252 1.09 -18.67 -7.06
CA ASP A 252 -0.28 -18.19 -7.07
C ASP A 252 -0.34 -16.73 -6.59
N LEU A 253 -1.31 -15.98 -7.11
CA LEU A 253 -1.53 -14.59 -6.75
C LEU A 253 -2.72 -14.46 -5.81
N GLU A 254 -2.54 -13.79 -4.67
CA GLU A 254 -3.62 -13.48 -3.74
C GLU A 254 -3.80 -11.97 -3.60
N TYR A 255 -5.02 -11.49 -3.90
CA TYR A 255 -5.34 -10.07 -3.95
C TYR A 255 -5.87 -9.54 -2.61
N PHE A 256 -5.42 -8.34 -2.25
CA PHE A 256 -5.79 -7.59 -1.05
C PHE A 256 -6.13 -6.13 -1.39
N PRO A 257 -7.04 -5.48 -0.64
CA PRO A 257 -7.88 -6.03 0.42
C PRO A 257 -8.80 -7.14 -0.10
N LYS A 258 -9.04 -8.16 0.72
CA LYS A 258 -10.05 -9.18 0.37
C LYS A 258 -11.41 -8.50 0.22
N LYS A 259 -12.04 -8.66 -0.93
CA LYS A 259 -13.38 -8.11 -1.16
C LYS A 259 -14.35 -8.85 -0.25
N GLU A 260 -14.98 -8.13 0.70
CA GLU A 260 -16.14 -8.69 1.39
C GLU A 260 -17.24 -8.88 0.33
N GLU A 261 -17.69 -10.12 0.14
CA GLU A 261 -18.90 -10.40 -0.63
C GLU A 261 -20.10 -9.84 0.15
N LYS A 262 -20.39 -8.58 -0.02
CA LYS A 262 -21.64 -7.99 0.46
C LYS A 262 -22.75 -8.43 -0.47
N LEU A 263 -23.49 -9.42 -0.05
CA LEU A 263 -24.70 -9.96 -0.72
C LEU A 263 -25.76 -8.89 -1.07
N LEU A 264 -25.60 -7.63 -0.68
CA LEU A 264 -26.58 -6.56 -0.81
C LEU A 264 -26.11 -5.32 -1.62
N ASP A 265 -24.85 -5.25 -2.08
CA ASP A 265 -24.34 -4.06 -2.81
C ASP A 265 -24.95 -3.88 -4.23
N GLY A 266 -25.77 -4.84 -4.70
CA GLY A 266 -26.49 -4.75 -5.97
C GLY A 266 -27.87 -4.07 -5.95
N ILE A 267 -28.39 -3.67 -4.78
CA ILE A 267 -29.81 -3.27 -4.62
C ILE A 267 -30.02 -1.78 -4.32
N ILE A 268 -29.01 -1.06 -3.80
CA ILE A 268 -29.14 0.37 -3.50
C ILE A 268 -27.96 1.11 -4.13
N PRO A 269 -28.18 1.98 -5.14
CA PRO A 269 -27.11 2.86 -5.59
C PRO A 269 -26.76 3.79 -4.42
N ALA A 270 -25.52 3.69 -3.93
CA ALA A 270 -25.01 4.58 -2.90
C ALA A 270 -25.01 6.01 -3.48
N ILE A 271 -25.92 6.84 -3.03
CA ILE A 271 -25.85 8.29 -3.27
C ILE A 271 -24.67 8.75 -2.42
N ASP A 272 -23.54 8.94 -3.08
CA ASP A 272 -22.34 9.48 -2.44
C ASP A 272 -22.53 10.97 -2.13
N ASN A 273 -23.16 11.24 -0.97
CA ASN A 273 -23.26 12.58 -0.40
C ASN A 273 -21.92 13.10 0.14
N SER A 274 -20.83 12.32 -0.02
CA SER A 274 -19.52 12.66 0.54
C SER A 274 -18.82 13.80 -0.19
N SER A 275 -19.17 14.09 -1.46
CA SER A 275 -18.47 15.08 -2.25
C SER A 275 -18.60 16.51 -1.71
N LEU A 276 -19.76 16.89 -1.21
CA LEU A 276 -20.01 18.23 -0.64
C LEU A 276 -19.43 18.37 0.78
N LEU A 277 -19.52 17.32 1.61
CA LEU A 277 -18.94 17.28 2.95
C LEU A 277 -17.40 17.20 2.90
N ASN A 278 -16.83 16.53 1.88
CA ASN A 278 -15.39 16.45 1.68
C ASN A 278 -14.77 17.80 1.26
N MET A 279 -15.51 18.67 0.58
CA MET A 279 -15.06 20.04 0.28
C MET A 279 -14.86 20.90 1.54
N LEU A 280 -15.53 20.56 2.65
CA LEU A 280 -15.46 21.29 3.92
C LEU A 280 -14.41 20.72 4.89
N ASN A 281 -13.88 19.53 4.64
CA ASN A 281 -12.88 18.89 5.49
C ASN A 281 -11.48 19.44 5.19
N LYS A 282 -10.96 20.24 6.10
CA LYS A 282 -9.63 20.84 6.05
C LYS A 282 -8.56 19.83 6.47
N LYS A 283 -8.15 18.96 5.55
CA LYS A 283 -7.03 18.04 5.75
C LYS A 283 -5.83 18.49 4.91
N LEU A 284 -4.64 18.17 5.38
CA LEU A 284 -3.43 18.30 4.58
C LEU A 284 -3.33 17.07 3.67
N TYR A 285 -3.02 17.31 2.40
CA TYR A 285 -2.98 16.27 1.39
C TYR A 285 -1.61 16.16 0.73
N TYR A 286 -1.19 14.93 0.55
CA TYR A 286 -0.34 14.50 -0.54
C TYR A 286 -1.28 14.08 -1.68
N LEU A 287 -1.63 15.02 -2.55
CA LEU A 287 -2.59 14.78 -3.62
C LEU A 287 -2.14 15.46 -4.90
N TYR A 288 -1.97 14.67 -5.95
CA TYR A 288 -1.94 15.17 -7.32
C TYR A 288 -3.38 15.34 -7.81
N SER A 289 -3.80 16.56 -8.10
CA SER A 289 -5.15 16.86 -8.58
C SER A 289 -5.06 17.65 -9.89
N PRO A 290 -5.15 17.00 -11.06
CA PRO A 290 -5.32 17.73 -12.30
C PRO A 290 -6.68 18.45 -12.26
N LYS A 291 -6.69 19.74 -12.52
CA LYS A 291 -7.94 20.50 -12.72
C LYS A 291 -8.43 20.23 -14.13
N PHE A 292 -9.47 19.40 -14.26
CA PHE A 292 -10.28 19.35 -15.50
C PHE A 292 -11.48 20.24 -15.37
#